data_956fd0a572ab524f53953e760aa7e09f
#
_entry.id   956fd0a572ab524f53953e760aa7e09f
#
_cell.length_a   1.000
_cell.length_b   1.000
_cell.length_c   1.000
_cell.angle_alpha   90.00
_cell.angle_beta   90.00
_cell.angle_gamma   90.00
#
_symmetry.space_group_name_H-M   'P 1'
#
loop_
_entity.id
_entity.type
_entity.pdbx_description
1 polymer ?
#
loop_
_entity_poly.entity_id
_entity_poly.type
_entity_poly.pdbx_seq_one_letter_code
_entity_poly.pdbx_strand_id
1 'polypeptide(L)'
;TVPLYCIAALFFLWYGLRKYRRQAEERHHGDVRQRRRATAVYLLAALGAFVVIGGVQMGYNYARFGSVLDFGIQYSLTINDFTRSQYHTGFVMIGIFNFLFAFPSVRPEFPYIFPSFSTLGTNGYYFIANTNATGVFFRALPSLGLLGAAPAWKALSRRERRAALCLLLPVCLLVPLGILISIWESGYSVRYATDFYWPVILGGTAVLFLLYVRRAEGQTRRLMQAFFLASAVVALVCNFGLIYDYLELSGYLESQALSFARLFDFWK
;
A
#
# COMPACT_ATOMS: atom_id res chain seq x y z
N THR A 1 7.70 8.96 0.29
CA THR A 1 6.68 8.20 1.08
C THR A 1 7.23 7.70 2.42
N VAL A 2 8.51 7.25 2.49
CA VAL A 2 9.11 6.69 3.73
C VAL A 2 8.91 7.57 4.96
N PRO A 3 9.15 8.92 4.94
CA PRO A 3 8.94 9.77 6.12
C PRO A 3 7.51 9.74 6.66
N LEU A 4 6.53 9.55 5.79
CA LEU A 4 5.12 9.48 6.19
C LEU A 4 4.83 8.20 6.99
N TYR A 5 5.43 7.07 6.60
CA TYR A 5 5.31 5.82 7.36
C TYR A 5 5.99 5.90 8.72
N CYS A 6 7.06 6.69 8.86
CA CYS A 6 7.67 6.96 10.16
C CYS A 6 6.69 7.67 11.12
N ILE A 7 5.85 8.57 10.61
CA ILE A 7 4.80 9.22 11.42
C ILE A 7 3.79 8.17 11.90
N ALA A 8 3.35 7.26 11.02
CA ALA A 8 2.47 6.15 11.41
C ALA A 8 3.13 5.27 12.48
N ALA A 9 4.41 4.92 12.31
CA ALA A 9 5.15 4.14 13.30
C ALA A 9 5.19 4.82 14.66
N LEU A 10 5.37 6.14 14.73
CA LEU A 10 5.32 6.90 15.99
C LEU A 10 3.96 6.80 16.68
N PHE A 11 2.85 6.82 15.92
CA PHE A 11 1.52 6.59 16.48
C PHE A 11 1.36 5.19 17.07
N PHE A 12 1.85 4.16 16.37
CA PHE A 12 1.83 2.78 16.88
C PHE A 12 2.67 2.63 18.14
N LEU A 13 3.86 3.22 18.16
CA LEU A 13 4.73 3.25 19.35
C LEU A 13 4.04 3.93 20.53
N TRP A 14 3.42 5.08 20.29
CA TRP A 14 2.69 5.81 21.35
C TRP A 14 1.48 5.02 21.87
N TYR A 15 0.71 4.39 20.99
CA TYR A 15 -0.41 3.52 21.37
C TYR A 15 0.08 2.31 22.19
N GLY A 16 1.13 1.64 21.71
CA GLY A 16 1.76 0.52 22.41
C GLY A 16 2.29 0.93 23.79
N LEU A 17 2.95 2.09 23.88
CA LEU A 17 3.45 2.64 25.13
C LEU A 17 2.32 2.91 26.14
N ARG A 18 1.20 3.49 25.69
CA ARG A 18 0.02 3.70 26.56
C ARG A 18 -0.54 2.38 27.09
N LYS A 19 -0.67 1.38 26.21
CA LYS A 19 -1.14 0.06 26.61
C LYS A 19 -0.20 -0.59 27.61
N TYR A 20 1.11 -0.56 27.33
CA TYR A 20 2.14 -1.12 28.18
C TYR A 20 2.22 -0.45 29.54
N ARG A 21 2.11 0.89 29.62
CA ARG A 21 2.07 1.63 30.89
C ARG A 21 0.87 1.19 31.75
N ARG A 22 -0.30 1.03 31.19
CA ARG A 22 -1.47 0.52 31.93
C ARG A 22 -1.24 -0.88 32.48
N GLN A 23 -0.67 -1.78 31.67
CA GLN A 23 -0.34 -3.13 32.12
C GLN A 23 0.75 -3.12 33.22
N ALA A 24 1.72 -2.22 33.12
CA ALA A 24 2.73 -2.04 34.16
C ALA A 24 2.14 -1.48 35.46
N GLU A 25 1.15 -0.60 35.39
CA GLU A 25 0.39 -0.10 36.55
C GLU A 25 -0.39 -1.22 37.23
N GLU A 26 -1.04 -2.08 36.45
CA GLU A 26 -1.80 -3.23 36.97
C GLU A 26 -0.86 -4.28 37.64
N ARG A 27 0.35 -4.51 37.07
CA ARG A 27 1.29 -5.51 37.57
C ARG A 27 2.14 -5.04 38.76
N HIS A 28 2.44 -3.76 38.83
CA HIS A 28 3.36 -3.16 39.81
C HIS A 28 2.66 -2.08 40.65
N HIS A 29 1.54 -2.48 41.28
CA HIS A 29 0.81 -1.57 42.17
C HIS A 29 1.72 -0.98 43.25
N GLY A 30 1.89 0.36 43.23
CA GLY A 30 2.69 1.09 44.26
C GLY A 30 4.15 1.31 43.93
N ASP A 31 4.80 0.51 43.08
CA ASP A 31 6.24 0.66 42.80
C ASP A 31 6.48 1.53 41.54
N VAL A 32 6.69 2.83 41.79
CA VAL A 32 6.97 3.82 40.72
C VAL A 32 8.29 3.51 40.00
N ARG A 33 9.30 2.96 40.71
CA ARG A 33 10.62 2.69 40.14
C ARG A 33 10.57 1.55 39.14
N GLN A 34 9.84 0.47 39.45
CA GLN A 34 9.65 -0.65 38.53
C GLN A 34 8.83 -0.24 37.29
N ARG A 35 7.80 0.59 37.46
CA ARG A 35 7.01 1.13 36.32
C ARG A 35 7.87 1.99 35.39
N ARG A 36 8.72 2.85 35.93
CA ARG A 36 9.66 3.66 35.10
C ARG A 36 10.65 2.78 34.35
N ARG A 37 11.23 1.78 35.05
CA ARG A 37 12.16 0.83 34.45
C ARG A 37 11.50 0.06 33.30
N ALA A 38 10.31 -0.48 33.50
CA ALA A 38 9.55 -1.18 32.47
C ALA A 38 9.26 -0.28 31.25
N THR A 39 8.84 0.98 31.48
CA THR A 39 8.62 1.96 30.41
C THR A 39 9.91 2.26 29.63
N ALA A 40 11.04 2.42 30.33
CA ALA A 40 12.33 2.67 29.69
C ALA A 40 12.78 1.48 28.86
N VAL A 41 12.64 0.26 29.36
CA VAL A 41 12.95 -0.97 28.60
C VAL A 41 12.11 -1.07 27.34
N TYR A 42 10.81 -0.79 27.43
CA TYR A 42 9.93 -0.77 26.23
C TYR A 42 10.41 0.26 25.20
N LEU A 43 10.71 1.48 25.63
CA LEU A 43 11.19 2.54 24.73
C LEU A 43 12.54 2.19 24.11
N LEU A 44 13.48 1.67 24.89
CA LEU A 44 14.78 1.23 24.39
C LEU A 44 14.64 0.09 23.37
N ALA A 45 13.79 -0.90 23.65
CA ALA A 45 13.55 -2.00 22.72
C ALA A 45 12.85 -1.54 21.43
N ALA A 46 11.85 -0.65 21.56
CA ALA A 46 11.08 -0.18 20.42
C ALA A 46 11.86 0.81 19.54
N LEU A 47 12.63 1.72 20.14
CA LEU A 47 13.40 2.73 19.41
C LEU A 47 14.80 2.27 19.04
N GLY A 48 15.37 1.32 19.78
CA GLY A 48 16.73 0.82 19.56
C GLY A 48 16.94 0.28 18.15
N ALA A 49 15.98 -0.47 17.62
CA ALA A 49 16.03 -0.97 16.25
C ALA A 49 16.09 0.18 15.22
N PHE A 50 15.30 1.22 15.39
CA PHE A 50 15.32 2.39 14.50
C PHE A 50 16.63 3.16 14.58
N VAL A 51 17.20 3.31 15.79
CA VAL A 51 18.48 3.97 16.01
C VAL A 51 19.62 3.18 15.36
N VAL A 52 19.62 1.85 15.49
CA VAL A 52 20.64 0.99 14.87
C VAL A 52 20.54 1.06 13.35
N ILE A 53 19.35 0.84 12.77
CA ILE A 53 19.16 0.86 11.33
C ILE A 53 19.47 2.26 10.77
N GLY A 54 18.98 3.32 11.40
CA GLY A 54 19.26 4.70 11.00
C GLY A 54 20.75 5.04 11.11
N GLY A 55 21.40 4.61 12.17
CA GLY A 55 22.86 4.81 12.36
C GLY A 55 23.69 4.10 11.30
N VAL A 56 23.35 2.85 10.96
CA VAL A 56 24.00 2.10 9.88
C VAL A 56 23.79 2.82 8.53
N GLN A 57 22.57 3.27 8.24
CA GLN A 57 22.30 4.00 7.02
C GLN A 57 23.04 5.33 6.95
N MET A 58 23.08 6.08 8.04
CA MET A 58 23.84 7.33 8.12
C MET A 58 25.35 7.10 7.95
N GLY A 59 25.89 6.05 8.57
CA GLY A 59 27.29 5.66 8.40
C GLY A 59 27.61 5.28 6.94
N TYR A 60 26.74 4.51 6.32
CA TYR A 60 26.86 4.16 4.90
C TYR A 60 26.83 5.40 4.00
N ASN A 61 25.88 6.31 4.23
CA ASN A 61 25.78 7.56 3.47
C ASN A 61 27.05 8.42 3.62
N TYR A 62 27.54 8.56 4.86
CA TYR A 62 28.76 9.30 5.12
C TYR A 62 29.98 8.69 4.41
N ALA A 63 30.14 7.37 4.48
CA ALA A 63 31.24 6.66 3.84
C ALA A 63 31.21 6.80 2.30
N ARG A 64 30.02 6.89 1.71
CA ARG A 64 29.84 6.93 0.25
C ARG A 64 29.80 8.34 -0.33
N PHE A 65 29.18 9.28 0.38
CA PHE A 65 28.87 10.63 -0.16
C PHE A 65 29.46 11.76 0.68
N GLY A 66 30.14 11.45 1.79
CA GLY A 66 30.70 12.47 2.70
C GLY A 66 29.64 13.20 3.54
N SER A 67 28.38 12.81 3.45
CA SER A 67 27.26 13.40 4.20
C SER A 67 26.31 12.32 4.72
N VAL A 68 25.90 12.42 5.99
CA VAL A 68 24.99 11.46 6.63
C VAL A 68 23.55 11.51 6.06
N LEU A 69 23.16 12.63 5.48
CA LEU A 69 21.82 12.85 4.94
C LEU A 69 21.75 12.81 3.41
N ASP A 70 22.87 12.56 2.75
CA ASP A 70 22.90 12.39 1.30
C ASP A 70 22.58 10.92 0.96
N PHE A 71 21.47 10.71 0.24
CA PHE A 71 21.03 9.39 -0.22
C PHE A 71 21.45 9.10 -1.67
N GLY A 72 22.29 9.93 -2.25
CA GLY A 72 22.86 9.72 -3.57
C GLY A 72 21.90 9.96 -4.74
N ILE A 73 20.71 10.51 -4.51
CA ILE A 73 19.72 10.76 -5.56
C ILE A 73 20.26 11.68 -6.63
N GLN A 74 21.04 12.68 -6.24
CA GLN A 74 21.66 13.67 -7.15
C GLN A 74 22.71 13.05 -8.10
N TYR A 75 23.24 11.87 -7.77
CA TYR A 75 24.19 11.14 -8.61
C TYR A 75 23.50 10.08 -9.49
N SER A 76 22.18 10.02 -9.46
CA SER A 76 21.42 9.05 -10.24
C SER A 76 21.39 9.44 -11.70
N LEU A 77 21.90 8.58 -12.57
CA LEU A 77 21.82 8.75 -14.02
C LEU A 77 20.41 8.41 -14.49
N THR A 78 19.48 9.34 -14.31
CA THR A 78 18.08 9.19 -14.73
C THR A 78 17.69 10.33 -15.66
N ILE A 79 16.60 10.13 -16.41
CA ILE A 79 16.04 11.15 -17.31
C ILE A 79 15.50 12.34 -16.48
N ASN A 80 15.13 12.09 -15.23
CA ASN A 80 14.58 13.12 -14.35
C ASN A 80 15.71 13.84 -13.60
N ASP A 81 15.67 15.15 -13.59
CA ASP A 81 16.56 15.98 -12.76
C ASP A 81 16.05 15.99 -11.31
N PHE A 82 16.61 15.12 -10.48
CA PHE A 82 16.27 15.06 -9.06
C PHE A 82 16.96 16.14 -8.21
N THR A 83 17.77 17.00 -8.81
CA THR A 83 18.35 18.15 -8.11
C THR A 83 17.33 19.27 -7.91
N ARG A 84 16.24 19.24 -8.68
CA ARG A 84 15.14 20.19 -8.61
C ARG A 84 13.82 19.48 -8.45
N SER A 85 13.04 19.91 -7.47
CA SER A 85 11.67 19.42 -7.31
C SER A 85 10.80 19.89 -8.46
N GLN A 86 10.21 18.94 -9.20
CA GLN A 86 9.28 19.22 -10.28
C GLN A 86 7.88 18.86 -9.82
N TYR A 87 7.02 19.86 -9.70
CA TYR A 87 5.65 19.65 -9.23
C TYR A 87 4.65 19.75 -10.38
N HIS A 88 3.91 18.70 -10.63
CA HIS A 88 2.98 18.58 -11.75
C HIS A 88 1.54 18.46 -11.28
N THR A 89 0.98 19.56 -10.80
CA THR A 89 -0.37 19.62 -10.21
C THR A 89 -1.45 19.14 -11.18
N GLY A 90 -1.32 19.43 -12.48
CA GLY A 90 -2.29 19.01 -13.50
C GLY A 90 -2.42 17.50 -13.68
N PHE A 91 -1.44 16.72 -13.24
CA PHE A 91 -1.44 15.27 -13.41
C PHE A 91 -1.93 14.50 -12.17
N VAL A 92 -2.17 15.20 -11.06
CA VAL A 92 -2.55 14.56 -9.79
C VAL A 92 -3.82 13.74 -9.93
N MET A 93 -4.87 14.29 -10.56
CA MET A 93 -6.14 13.59 -10.71
C MET A 93 -6.04 12.37 -11.61
N ILE A 94 -5.27 12.45 -12.70
CA ILE A 94 -5.02 11.31 -13.60
C ILE A 94 -4.25 10.23 -12.87
N GLY A 95 -3.24 10.60 -12.08
CA GLY A 95 -2.48 9.65 -11.28
C GLY A 95 -3.33 8.95 -10.23
N ILE A 96 -4.17 9.68 -9.50
CA ILE A 96 -5.13 9.10 -8.54
C ILE A 96 -6.08 8.12 -9.25
N PHE A 97 -6.62 8.50 -10.41
CA PHE A 97 -7.48 7.64 -11.20
C PHE A 97 -6.75 6.34 -11.59
N ASN A 98 -5.53 6.45 -12.09
CA ASN A 98 -4.74 5.29 -12.50
C ASN A 98 -4.41 4.36 -11.32
N PHE A 99 -4.10 4.89 -10.14
CA PHE A 99 -3.82 4.08 -8.97
C PHE A 99 -5.06 3.39 -8.37
N LEU A 100 -6.21 4.05 -8.39
CA LEU A 100 -7.39 3.56 -7.69
C LEU A 100 -8.44 2.95 -8.62
N PHE A 101 -8.70 3.58 -9.76
CA PHE A 101 -9.90 3.34 -10.56
C PHE A 101 -9.64 2.91 -12.00
N ALA A 102 -8.39 2.88 -12.48
CA ALA A 102 -8.12 2.45 -13.84
C ALA A 102 -8.64 1.03 -14.07
N PHE A 103 -9.57 0.88 -15.03
CA PHE A 103 -10.16 -0.40 -15.35
C PHE A 103 -9.21 -1.21 -16.22
N PRO A 104 -9.06 -2.52 -16.00
CA PRO A 104 -8.27 -3.35 -16.90
C PRO A 104 -8.91 -3.41 -18.28
N SER A 105 -8.11 -3.43 -19.31
CA SER A 105 -8.56 -3.67 -20.68
C SER A 105 -8.78 -5.16 -20.88
N VAL A 106 -9.93 -5.55 -21.39
CA VAL A 106 -10.23 -6.94 -21.76
C VAL A 106 -10.14 -7.07 -23.26
N ARG A 107 -9.32 -8.02 -23.75
CA ARG A 107 -9.11 -8.27 -25.17
C ARG A 107 -9.32 -9.76 -25.48
N PRO A 108 -9.63 -10.13 -26.73
CA PRO A 108 -9.82 -11.53 -27.12
C PRO A 108 -8.52 -12.36 -27.17
N GLU A 109 -7.38 -11.70 -27.02
CA GLU A 109 -6.06 -12.34 -27.05
C GLU A 109 -5.66 -12.78 -25.63
N PHE A 110 -4.94 -13.89 -25.51
CA PHE A 110 -4.37 -14.31 -24.24
C PHE A 110 -3.32 -13.28 -23.78
N PRO A 111 -3.27 -12.88 -22.51
CA PRO A 111 -3.96 -13.41 -21.32
C PRO A 111 -5.33 -12.79 -21.02
N TYR A 112 -5.99 -12.19 -21.98
CA TYR A 112 -7.33 -11.56 -21.97
C TYR A 112 -7.46 -10.30 -21.11
N ILE A 113 -6.61 -10.12 -20.10
CA ILE A 113 -6.62 -8.96 -19.21
C ILE A 113 -5.31 -8.22 -19.36
N PHE A 114 -5.42 -6.97 -19.78
CA PHE A 114 -4.32 -6.08 -20.06
C PHE A 114 -4.41 -4.83 -19.19
N PRO A 115 -3.29 -4.18 -18.91
CA PRO A 115 -3.31 -2.89 -18.23
C PRO A 115 -4.01 -1.85 -19.08
N SER A 116 -4.64 -0.92 -18.39
CA SER A 116 -5.20 0.28 -19.00
C SER A 116 -4.53 1.49 -18.35
N PHE A 117 -4.19 2.47 -19.15
CA PHE A 117 -3.53 3.68 -18.69
C PHE A 117 -4.17 4.90 -19.32
N SER A 118 -4.63 5.84 -18.50
CA SER A 118 -5.15 7.11 -18.98
C SER A 118 -4.02 8.12 -19.10
N THR A 119 -3.73 8.53 -20.33
CA THR A 119 -2.71 9.54 -20.67
C THR A 119 -3.31 10.87 -21.05
N LEU A 120 -4.60 11.09 -20.81
CA LEU A 120 -5.29 12.31 -21.19
C LEU A 120 -4.57 13.55 -20.65
N GLY A 121 -4.15 14.42 -21.54
CA GLY A 121 -3.48 15.68 -21.22
C GLY A 121 -2.05 15.55 -20.70
N THR A 122 -1.45 14.36 -20.70
CA THR A 122 -0.05 14.18 -20.36
C THR A 122 0.81 14.21 -21.62
N ASN A 123 1.92 14.93 -21.57
CA ASN A 123 2.89 14.95 -22.68
C ASN A 123 3.79 13.71 -22.69
N GLY A 124 3.38 12.61 -22.08
CA GLY A 124 4.15 11.37 -22.00
C GLY A 124 5.41 11.41 -21.12
N TYR A 125 5.87 12.57 -20.80
CA TYR A 125 7.16 12.80 -20.14
C TYR A 125 7.17 12.44 -18.67
N TYR A 126 6.07 12.67 -18.00
CA TYR A 126 5.93 12.56 -16.56
C TYR A 126 5.44 11.17 -16.11
N PHE A 127 4.55 10.58 -16.87
CA PHE A 127 4.15 9.22 -16.66
C PHE A 127 5.06 8.34 -17.50
N ILE A 128 6.18 7.97 -16.91
CA ILE A 128 7.09 7.01 -17.51
C ILE A 128 6.27 5.77 -17.83
N ALA A 129 6.40 5.34 -19.07
CA ALA A 129 5.70 4.24 -19.71
C ALA A 129 5.74 2.94 -18.91
N ASN A 130 5.08 2.89 -17.80
CA ASN A 130 4.80 1.68 -17.05
C ASN A 130 3.33 1.38 -17.25
N THR A 131 3.12 0.62 -18.29
CA THR A 131 1.82 0.28 -18.84
C THR A 131 0.95 -0.57 -17.94
N ASN A 132 1.44 -1.02 -16.79
CA ASN A 132 0.70 -1.88 -15.87
C ASN A 132 -0.27 -1.14 -14.94
N ALA A 133 -0.88 -0.06 -15.41
CA ALA A 133 -1.85 0.69 -14.64
C ALA A 133 -3.19 -0.04 -14.61
N THR A 134 -3.49 -0.62 -13.47
CA THR A 134 -4.83 -1.10 -13.14
C THR A 134 -5.09 -0.74 -11.68
N GLY A 135 -6.21 -0.06 -11.46
CA GLY A 135 -6.57 0.45 -10.14
C GLY A 135 -6.74 -0.67 -9.11
N VAL A 136 -6.37 -0.36 -7.86
CA VAL A 136 -6.42 -1.32 -6.76
C VAL A 136 -7.79 -1.97 -6.58
N PHE A 137 -8.86 -1.22 -6.84
CA PHE A 137 -10.24 -1.74 -6.71
C PHE A 137 -10.57 -2.85 -7.70
N PHE A 138 -9.86 -2.98 -8.79
CA PHE A 138 -10.03 -4.05 -9.76
C PHE A 138 -9.01 -5.18 -9.60
N ARG A 139 -7.81 -4.87 -9.13
CA ARG A 139 -6.78 -5.87 -8.85
C ARG A 139 -7.06 -6.67 -7.58
N ALA A 140 -7.76 -6.07 -6.63
CA ALA A 140 -8.07 -6.67 -5.33
C ALA A 140 -9.46 -6.20 -4.86
N LEU A 141 -10.51 -6.87 -5.32
CA LEU A 141 -11.90 -6.56 -4.95
C LEU A 141 -12.16 -6.43 -3.44
N PRO A 142 -11.46 -7.14 -2.53
CA PRO A 142 -11.64 -6.93 -1.10
C PRO A 142 -11.38 -5.50 -0.64
N SER A 143 -10.63 -4.71 -1.39
CA SER A 143 -10.45 -3.27 -1.13
C SER A 143 -11.76 -2.49 -1.15
N LEU A 144 -12.76 -2.94 -1.93
CA LEU A 144 -14.11 -2.38 -1.95
C LEU A 144 -14.82 -2.50 -0.60
N GLY A 145 -14.35 -3.36 0.29
CA GLY A 145 -14.83 -3.45 1.66
C GLY A 145 -14.76 -2.13 2.43
N LEU A 146 -13.91 -1.19 2.02
CA LEU A 146 -13.86 0.15 2.59
C LEU A 146 -15.19 0.90 2.47
N LEU A 147 -16.03 0.59 1.48
CA LEU A 147 -17.38 1.12 1.36
C LEU A 147 -18.28 0.70 2.55
N GLY A 148 -17.97 -0.43 3.18
CA GLY A 148 -18.62 -0.93 4.40
C GLY A 148 -18.05 -0.35 5.70
N ALA A 149 -17.15 0.63 5.66
CA ALA A 149 -16.51 1.16 6.87
C ALA A 149 -17.48 1.77 7.87
N ALA A 150 -18.53 2.48 7.43
CA ALA A 150 -19.53 3.08 8.31
C ALA A 150 -20.36 2.05 9.10
N PRO A 151 -20.97 1.01 8.47
CA PRO A 151 -21.65 -0.04 9.22
C PRO A 151 -20.70 -0.88 10.08
N ALA A 152 -19.46 -1.13 9.62
CA ALA A 152 -18.44 -1.79 10.42
C ALA A 152 -18.10 -0.99 11.69
N TRP A 153 -17.93 0.32 11.55
CA TRP A 153 -17.68 1.22 12.67
C TRP A 153 -18.80 1.18 13.72
N LYS A 154 -20.05 1.13 13.27
CA LYS A 154 -21.21 1.01 14.18
C LYS A 154 -21.25 -0.33 14.92
N ALA A 155 -20.66 -1.39 14.36
CA ALA A 155 -20.56 -2.71 14.97
C ALA A 155 -19.49 -2.81 16.06
N LEU A 156 -18.58 -1.83 16.17
CA LEU A 156 -17.52 -1.81 17.18
C LEU A 156 -18.00 -1.19 18.49
N SER A 157 -17.57 -1.77 19.62
CA SER A 157 -17.71 -1.18 20.94
C SER A 157 -16.88 0.13 21.07
N ARG A 158 -17.18 0.94 22.09
CA ARG A 158 -16.43 2.19 22.33
C ARG A 158 -14.92 1.96 22.51
N ARG A 159 -14.52 0.86 23.14
CA ARG A 159 -13.11 0.51 23.36
C ARG A 159 -12.44 0.12 22.05
N GLU A 160 -13.10 -0.71 21.25
CA GLU A 160 -12.61 -1.14 19.93
C GLU A 160 -12.50 0.04 18.96
N ARG A 161 -13.48 0.97 18.95
CA ARG A 161 -13.42 2.19 18.13
C ARG A 161 -12.20 3.04 18.45
N ARG A 162 -11.87 3.22 19.73
CA ARG A 162 -10.66 3.96 20.11
C ARG A 162 -9.38 3.28 19.63
N ALA A 163 -9.30 1.97 19.78
CA ALA A 163 -8.17 1.19 19.27
C ALA A 163 -8.07 1.29 17.73
N ALA A 164 -9.21 1.12 17.05
CA ALA A 164 -9.27 1.23 15.59
C ALA A 164 -8.86 2.64 15.10
N LEU A 165 -9.31 3.72 15.77
CA LEU A 165 -8.85 5.07 15.42
C LEU A 165 -7.35 5.25 15.55
N CYS A 166 -6.75 4.75 16.63
CA CYS A 166 -5.30 4.88 16.83
C CYS A 166 -4.49 4.11 15.77
N LEU A 167 -5.05 3.03 15.23
CA LEU A 167 -4.39 2.22 14.21
C LEU A 167 -4.69 2.68 12.79
N LEU A 168 -5.94 3.04 12.51
CA LEU A 168 -6.41 3.36 11.15
C LEU A 168 -6.19 4.83 10.79
N LEU A 169 -6.24 5.77 11.75
CA LEU A 169 -6.09 7.19 11.47
C LEU A 169 -4.78 7.52 10.75
N PRO A 170 -3.62 7.04 11.22
CA PRO A 170 -2.37 7.27 10.49
C PRO A 170 -2.41 6.71 9.07
N VAL A 171 -2.96 5.50 8.89
CA VAL A 171 -3.07 4.87 7.57
C VAL A 171 -4.00 5.66 6.66
N CYS A 172 -5.18 6.06 7.15
CA CYS A 172 -6.17 6.83 6.39
C CYS A 172 -5.66 8.22 5.97
N LEU A 173 -4.79 8.84 6.77
CA LEU A 173 -4.19 10.13 6.44
C LEU A 173 -2.95 9.99 5.56
N LEU A 174 -2.07 9.04 5.89
CA LEU A 174 -0.77 8.93 5.25
C LEU A 174 -0.83 8.29 3.87
N VAL A 175 -1.76 7.36 3.65
CA VAL A 175 -1.92 6.74 2.32
C VAL A 175 -2.34 7.77 1.27
N PRO A 176 -3.43 8.57 1.45
CA PRO A 176 -3.77 9.62 0.49
C PRO A 176 -2.67 10.66 0.31
N LEU A 177 -2.02 11.08 1.39
CA LEU A 177 -0.90 12.03 1.31
C LEU A 177 0.29 11.44 0.55
N GLY A 178 0.62 10.16 0.79
CA GLY A 178 1.68 9.46 0.08
C GLY A 178 1.39 9.35 -1.41
N ILE A 179 0.16 9.02 -1.79
CA ILE A 179 -0.30 9.00 -3.17
C ILE A 179 -0.17 10.39 -3.80
N LEU A 180 -0.71 11.42 -3.15
CA LEU A 180 -0.68 12.79 -3.65
C LEU A 180 0.75 13.30 -3.87
N ILE A 181 1.62 13.14 -2.88
CA ILE A 181 3.01 13.60 -2.97
C ILE A 181 3.76 12.83 -4.06
N SER A 182 3.61 11.49 -4.11
CA SER A 182 4.26 10.66 -5.11
C SER A 182 3.87 11.08 -6.53
N ILE A 183 2.57 11.28 -6.79
CA ILE A 183 2.07 11.69 -8.09
C ILE A 183 2.54 13.11 -8.42
N TRP A 184 2.46 14.01 -7.47
CA TRP A 184 2.78 15.42 -7.66
C TRP A 184 4.26 15.65 -7.98
N GLU A 185 5.15 14.91 -7.30
CA GLU A 185 6.60 15.06 -7.45
C GLU A 185 7.19 14.14 -8.53
N SER A 186 6.77 12.86 -8.54
CA SER A 186 7.46 11.82 -9.32
C SER A 186 6.61 11.19 -10.42
N GLY A 187 5.32 11.50 -10.48
CA GLY A 187 4.38 10.94 -11.42
C GLY A 187 3.86 9.55 -11.04
N TYR A 188 3.27 8.87 -12.01
CA TYR A 188 2.74 7.54 -11.85
C TYR A 188 3.82 6.48 -12.13
N SER A 189 4.01 5.57 -11.19
CA SER A 189 4.76 4.33 -11.43
C SER A 189 4.12 3.19 -10.65
N VAL A 190 3.99 2.01 -11.27
CA VAL A 190 3.43 0.82 -10.62
C VAL A 190 4.19 0.43 -9.36
N ARG A 191 5.52 0.63 -9.34
CA ARG A 191 6.33 0.37 -8.14
C ARG A 191 5.91 1.19 -6.93
N TYR A 192 5.41 2.43 -7.14
CA TYR A 192 4.89 3.26 -6.06
C TYR A 192 3.55 2.75 -5.52
N ALA A 193 2.81 1.99 -6.31
CA ALA A 193 1.57 1.37 -5.87
C ALA A 193 1.78 0.41 -4.69
N THR A 194 2.93 -0.23 -4.59
CA THR A 194 3.25 -1.11 -3.45
C THR A 194 3.23 -0.38 -2.12
N ASP A 195 3.53 0.93 -2.11
CA ASP A 195 3.56 1.72 -0.88
C ASP A 195 2.16 1.94 -0.29
N PHE A 196 1.09 1.90 -1.08
CA PHE A 196 -0.26 2.22 -0.61
C PHE A 196 -1.34 1.20 -0.98
N TYR A 197 -1.08 0.23 -1.86
CA TYR A 197 -2.07 -0.81 -2.16
C TYR A 197 -2.33 -1.74 -0.98
N TRP A 198 -1.27 -2.15 -0.29
CA TRP A 198 -1.40 -3.07 0.84
C TRP A 198 -2.27 -2.52 1.99
N PRO A 199 -2.19 -1.22 2.40
CA PRO A 199 -3.08 -0.70 3.44
C PRO A 199 -4.54 -0.64 2.98
N VAL A 200 -4.77 -0.30 1.71
CA VAL A 200 -6.12 -0.24 1.12
C VAL A 200 -6.75 -1.63 1.09
N ILE A 201 -6.01 -2.63 0.62
CA ILE A 201 -6.46 -4.02 0.54
C ILE A 201 -6.70 -4.59 1.95
N LEU A 202 -5.73 -4.40 2.85
CA LEU A 202 -5.82 -4.90 4.21
C LEU A 202 -6.99 -4.24 4.97
N GLY A 203 -7.14 -2.92 4.82
CA GLY A 203 -8.23 -2.16 5.42
C GLY A 203 -9.59 -2.62 4.92
N GLY A 204 -9.76 -2.76 3.60
CA GLY A 204 -10.99 -3.26 3.00
C GLY A 204 -11.33 -4.69 3.44
N THR A 205 -10.33 -5.58 3.43
CA THR A 205 -10.47 -6.96 3.89
C THR A 205 -10.86 -7.02 5.38
N ALA A 206 -10.23 -6.22 6.23
CA ALA A 206 -10.54 -6.16 7.65
C ALA A 206 -11.98 -5.69 7.92
N VAL A 207 -12.45 -4.68 7.16
CA VAL A 207 -13.84 -4.19 7.24
C VAL A 207 -14.82 -5.28 6.84
N LEU A 208 -14.58 -5.96 5.72
CA LEU A 208 -15.43 -7.08 5.25
C LEU A 208 -15.46 -8.21 6.28
N PHE A 209 -14.30 -8.59 6.81
CA PHE A 209 -14.21 -9.65 7.81
C PHE A 209 -14.94 -9.27 9.12
N LEU A 210 -14.84 -8.02 9.56
CA LEU A 210 -15.57 -7.51 10.71
C LEU A 210 -17.09 -7.60 10.49
N LEU A 211 -17.56 -7.18 9.33
CA LEU A 211 -18.99 -7.28 8.97
C LEU A 211 -19.45 -8.73 8.88
N TYR A 212 -18.63 -9.60 8.30
CA TYR A 212 -18.89 -11.04 8.23
C TYR A 212 -19.07 -11.66 9.62
N VAL A 213 -18.14 -11.36 10.54
CA VAL A 213 -18.18 -11.96 11.89
C VAL A 213 -19.30 -11.37 12.77
N ARG A 214 -19.57 -10.06 12.63
CA ARG A 214 -20.46 -9.33 13.56
C ARG A 214 -21.88 -9.14 13.06
N ARG A 215 -22.11 -9.19 11.77
CA ARG A 215 -23.38 -8.79 11.16
C ARG A 215 -23.95 -9.78 10.14
N ALA A 216 -23.13 -10.67 9.59
CA ALA A 216 -23.58 -11.54 8.53
C ALA A 216 -24.29 -12.77 9.09
N GLU A 217 -25.57 -12.94 8.75
CA GLU A 217 -26.41 -14.09 9.08
C GLU A 217 -27.10 -14.61 7.83
N GLY A 218 -27.49 -15.87 7.85
CA GLY A 218 -28.29 -16.49 6.81
C GLY A 218 -27.76 -16.28 5.39
N GLN A 219 -28.56 -15.68 4.54
CA GLN A 219 -28.23 -15.42 3.14
C GLN A 219 -27.07 -14.42 2.98
N THR A 220 -27.01 -13.39 3.82
CA THR A 220 -25.93 -12.40 3.79
C THR A 220 -24.57 -13.04 4.02
N ARG A 221 -24.49 -13.99 4.93
CA ARG A 221 -23.26 -14.75 5.21
C ARG A 221 -22.80 -15.54 3.99
N ARG A 222 -23.72 -16.23 3.31
CA ARG A 222 -23.44 -16.98 2.08
C ARG A 222 -22.96 -16.06 0.95
N LEU A 223 -23.61 -14.91 0.77
CA LEU A 223 -23.21 -13.92 -0.23
C LEU A 223 -21.81 -13.37 0.05
N MET A 224 -21.47 -13.07 1.29
CA MET A 224 -20.12 -12.63 1.65
C MET A 224 -19.06 -13.71 1.42
N GLN A 225 -19.38 -14.98 1.70
CA GLN A 225 -18.48 -16.10 1.38
C GLN A 225 -18.26 -16.25 -0.12
N ALA A 226 -19.33 -16.17 -0.91
CA ALA A 226 -19.24 -16.19 -2.37
C ALA A 226 -18.42 -14.99 -2.90
N PHE A 227 -18.61 -13.80 -2.33
CA PHE A 227 -17.82 -12.62 -2.68
C PHE A 227 -16.33 -12.81 -2.37
N PHE A 228 -15.96 -13.38 -1.21
CA PHE A 228 -14.55 -13.66 -0.91
C PHE A 228 -13.93 -14.63 -1.90
N LEU A 229 -14.66 -15.71 -2.24
CA LEU A 229 -14.18 -16.68 -3.23
C LEU A 229 -14.04 -16.05 -4.62
N ALA A 230 -15.07 -15.35 -5.08
CA ALA A 230 -15.04 -14.65 -6.37
C ALA A 230 -13.91 -13.61 -6.41
N SER A 231 -13.69 -12.88 -5.30
CA SER A 231 -12.60 -11.91 -5.18
C SER A 231 -11.22 -12.55 -5.33
N ALA A 232 -11.03 -13.74 -4.75
CA ALA A 232 -9.77 -14.47 -4.89
C ALA A 232 -9.54 -14.91 -6.35
N VAL A 233 -10.56 -15.44 -7.01
CA VAL A 233 -10.48 -15.84 -8.42
C VAL A 233 -10.20 -14.64 -9.32
N VAL A 234 -10.92 -13.55 -9.15
CA VAL A 234 -10.71 -12.32 -9.95
C VAL A 234 -9.31 -11.76 -9.71
N ALA A 235 -8.84 -11.74 -8.47
CA ALA A 235 -7.48 -11.27 -8.18
C ALA A 235 -6.42 -12.15 -8.84
N LEU A 236 -6.57 -13.48 -8.83
CA LEU A 236 -5.65 -14.39 -9.50
C LEU A 236 -5.64 -14.15 -11.00
N VAL A 237 -6.80 -14.13 -11.65
CA VAL A 237 -6.92 -13.96 -13.10
C VAL A 237 -6.40 -12.59 -13.53
N CYS A 238 -6.82 -11.53 -12.84
CA CYS A 238 -6.39 -10.17 -13.17
C CYS A 238 -4.88 -9.98 -13.01
N ASN A 239 -4.32 -10.39 -11.87
CA ASN A 239 -2.88 -10.19 -11.63
C ASN A 239 -2.02 -11.13 -12.49
N PHE A 240 -2.51 -12.34 -12.80
CA PHE A 240 -1.84 -13.22 -13.75
C PHE A 240 -1.75 -12.57 -15.13
N GLY A 241 -2.86 -12.07 -15.66
CA GLY A 241 -2.88 -11.41 -16.96
C GLY A 241 -1.92 -10.20 -17.02
N LEU A 242 -1.95 -9.35 -15.98
CA LEU A 242 -1.08 -8.17 -15.89
C LEU A 242 0.41 -8.54 -15.79
N ILE A 243 0.74 -9.60 -15.06
CA ILE A 243 2.13 -10.08 -14.94
C ILE A 243 2.59 -10.68 -16.25
N TYR A 244 1.75 -11.47 -16.90
CA TYR A 244 2.06 -12.08 -18.19
C TYR A 244 2.35 -11.01 -19.25
N ASP A 245 1.47 -10.02 -19.41
CA ASP A 245 1.65 -8.90 -20.32
C ASP A 245 2.95 -8.12 -20.05
N TYR A 246 3.27 -7.89 -18.77
CA TYR A 246 4.52 -7.25 -18.40
C TYR A 246 5.76 -8.08 -18.79
N LEU A 247 5.73 -9.37 -18.56
CA LEU A 247 6.85 -10.27 -18.90
C LEU A 247 7.04 -10.38 -20.42
N GLU A 248 5.96 -10.43 -21.17
CA GLU A 248 5.97 -10.44 -22.62
C GLU A 248 6.59 -9.15 -23.19
N LEU A 249 6.07 -8.00 -22.76
CA LEU A 249 6.56 -6.68 -23.19
C LEU A 249 8.02 -6.43 -22.79
N SER A 250 8.47 -7.01 -21.70
CA SER A 250 9.84 -6.89 -21.21
C SER A 250 10.81 -7.88 -21.87
N GLY A 251 10.30 -8.78 -22.73
CA GLY A 251 11.11 -9.80 -23.41
C GLY A 251 11.65 -10.92 -22.50
N TYR A 252 11.06 -11.09 -21.31
CA TYR A 252 11.45 -12.15 -20.36
C TYR A 252 10.83 -13.51 -20.69
N LEU A 253 9.83 -13.57 -21.57
CA LEU A 253 9.21 -14.82 -21.95
C LEU A 253 9.98 -15.45 -23.13
N GLU A 254 10.30 -16.71 -23.00
CA GLU A 254 10.90 -17.49 -24.08
C GLU A 254 9.88 -17.73 -25.21
N SER A 255 10.39 -17.93 -26.43
CA SER A 255 9.57 -18.16 -27.62
C SER A 255 8.62 -19.35 -27.49
N GLN A 256 9.00 -20.37 -26.73
CA GLN A 256 8.15 -21.53 -26.45
C GLN A 256 6.95 -21.18 -25.58
N ALA A 257 7.14 -20.34 -24.54
CA ALA A 257 6.06 -19.87 -23.68
C ALA A 257 5.06 -19.00 -24.48
N LEU A 258 5.56 -18.15 -25.37
CA LEU A 258 4.73 -17.34 -26.27
C LEU A 258 3.95 -18.21 -27.27
N SER A 259 4.58 -19.27 -27.80
CA SER A 259 3.90 -20.21 -28.69
C SER A 259 2.80 -20.99 -27.98
N PHE A 260 3.05 -21.41 -26.73
CA PHE A 260 2.05 -22.07 -25.90
C PHE A 260 0.88 -21.13 -25.56
N ALA A 261 1.16 -19.87 -25.26
CA ALA A 261 0.12 -18.87 -24.96
C ALA A 261 -0.84 -18.66 -26.14
N ARG A 262 -0.33 -18.71 -27.39
CA ARG A 262 -1.16 -18.59 -28.59
C ARG A 262 -2.20 -19.69 -28.76
N LEU A 263 -2.00 -20.86 -28.12
CA LEU A 263 -3.02 -21.93 -28.12
C LEU A 263 -4.30 -21.54 -27.39
N PHE A 264 -4.25 -20.52 -26.54
CA PHE A 264 -5.39 -19.99 -25.79
C PHE A 264 -6.06 -18.79 -26.46
N ASP A 265 -5.65 -18.40 -27.64
CA ASP A 265 -6.31 -17.37 -28.46
C ASP A 265 -7.59 -17.93 -29.10
N PHE A 266 -8.61 -18.21 -28.30
CA PHE A 266 -9.84 -18.89 -28.76
C PHE A 266 -10.76 -18.05 -29.68
N TRP A 267 -10.48 -16.79 -29.85
CA TRP A 267 -11.38 -15.84 -30.52
C TRP A 267 -10.79 -15.25 -31.82
N LYS A 268 -9.76 -15.85 -32.37
CA LYS A 268 -9.20 -15.46 -33.67
C LYS A 268 -9.95 -16.08 -34.84
#